data_90b0e1a84c6d675f6de85169db9dd0ea
#
_entry.id   90b0e1a84c6d675f6de85169db9dd0ea
#
_cell.length_a   1.000
_cell.length_b   1.000
_cell.length_c   1.000
_cell.angle_alpha   90.00
_cell.angle_beta   90.00
_cell.angle_gamma   90.00
#
_symmetry.space_group_name_H-M   'P 1'
#
loop_
_entity.id
_entity.type
_entity.pdbx_description
1 polymer ?
#
loop_
_entity_poly.entity_id
_entity_poly.type
_entity_poly.pdbx_seq_one_letter_code
_entity_poly.pdbx_strand_id
1 'polypeptide(L)'
;MTIKIQRLNKHFEQFHALKDINLSFPENQLTALLGPSGCGKTTLLRIIAGLEFADNGHIWFGEKEVTQLSAAERGVGFVFQHYALFQNMTVFDNVAFGLTVKPRRERLSAEEIREKVTALLKLVKLEWLADRYPNQLSGGQKQRIALARSLAVQPKVLLLDEPFGALDAQVRKELRRWLRELQHELNVTSIFVTHDQDEALDMSDRIVVMNKGQVEQIDEPSQIYHAPQTPFVTQFVGDVNVFHGHIDQGNLVIGKFAHNLQTHSNAAHAVNNQSATAYIRPYELTLSRESHNALASGTIRHINAIGFIVRIEVESSQTEQPIEVILTKENYLNAQYKIGDHVYLVPDKLNLFQEMNI
;
A
#
# COMPACT_ATOMS: atom_id res chain seq x y z
N MET A 1 13.87 6.60 -14.62
CA MET A 1 13.78 8.10 -14.63
C MET A 1 13.14 8.56 -13.35
N THR A 2 13.85 9.34 -12.54
CA THR A 2 13.34 9.85 -11.25
C THR A 2 12.20 10.86 -11.46
N ILE A 3 11.15 10.77 -10.61
CA ILE A 3 10.08 11.77 -10.57
C ILE A 3 10.22 12.55 -9.27
N LYS A 4 10.23 13.88 -9.34
CA LYS A 4 10.31 14.76 -8.17
C LYS A 4 9.12 15.71 -8.15
N ILE A 5 8.49 15.82 -6.99
CA ILE A 5 7.32 16.67 -6.72
C ILE A 5 7.67 17.61 -5.58
N GLN A 6 7.38 18.90 -5.72
CA GLN A 6 7.65 19.91 -4.70
C GLN A 6 6.44 20.81 -4.49
N ARG A 7 6.02 20.92 -3.23
CA ARG A 7 4.97 21.81 -2.74
C ARG A 7 3.68 21.77 -3.58
N LEU A 8 3.29 20.55 -4.00
CA LEU A 8 2.14 20.34 -4.85
C LEU A 8 0.85 20.49 -4.05
N ASN A 9 -0.05 21.34 -4.53
CA ASN A 9 -1.37 21.55 -3.94
C ASN A 9 -2.46 21.39 -4.98
N LYS A 10 -3.61 20.86 -4.56
CA LYS A 10 -4.79 20.71 -5.41
C LYS A 10 -6.06 20.87 -4.60
N HIS A 11 -6.94 21.76 -5.08
CA HIS A 11 -8.30 21.93 -4.57
C HIS A 11 -9.33 21.52 -5.62
N PHE A 12 -10.43 20.99 -5.16
CA PHE A 12 -11.66 20.84 -5.91
C PHE A 12 -12.73 21.63 -5.17
N GLU A 13 -13.09 22.79 -5.70
CA GLU A 13 -13.96 23.76 -5.01
C GLU A 13 -13.43 24.08 -3.59
N GLN A 14 -14.16 23.66 -2.54
CA GLN A 14 -13.75 23.86 -1.14
C GLN A 14 -12.92 22.70 -0.58
N PHE A 15 -12.80 21.60 -1.30
CA PHE A 15 -12.08 20.41 -0.83
C PHE A 15 -10.60 20.48 -1.19
N HIS A 16 -9.71 20.53 -0.18
CA HIS A 16 -8.26 20.51 -0.34
C HIS A 16 -7.77 19.06 -0.46
N ALA A 17 -7.69 18.57 -1.71
CA ALA A 17 -7.39 17.18 -2.04
C ALA A 17 -5.92 16.80 -1.84
N LEU A 18 -4.98 17.72 -2.12
CA LEU A 18 -3.54 17.53 -1.92
C LEU A 18 -2.95 18.77 -1.24
N LYS A 19 -2.20 18.56 -0.17
CA LYS A 19 -1.71 19.60 0.74
C LYS A 19 -0.20 19.54 0.85
N ASP A 20 0.50 20.46 0.19
CA ASP A 20 1.94 20.62 0.23
C ASP A 20 2.72 19.31 0.00
N ILE A 21 2.35 18.57 -1.04
CA ILE A 21 2.96 17.27 -1.33
C ILE A 21 4.40 17.46 -1.80
N ASN A 22 5.33 16.83 -1.06
CA ASN A 22 6.75 16.76 -1.36
C ASN A 22 7.17 15.30 -1.46
N LEU A 23 7.50 14.82 -2.67
CA LEU A 23 7.78 13.41 -2.97
C LEU A 23 8.90 13.25 -3.96
N SER A 24 9.60 12.12 -3.87
CA SER A 24 10.55 11.67 -4.89
C SER A 24 10.34 10.18 -5.15
N PHE A 25 10.17 9.81 -6.41
CA PHE A 25 10.08 8.41 -6.86
C PHE A 25 11.39 8.04 -7.55
N PRO A 26 12.17 7.12 -6.99
CA PRO A 26 13.43 6.68 -7.57
C PRO A 26 13.25 5.98 -8.92
N GLU A 27 14.31 5.94 -9.71
CA GLU A 27 14.31 5.22 -10.99
C GLU A 27 14.13 3.72 -10.80
N ASN A 28 13.41 3.12 -11.75
CA ASN A 28 13.28 1.66 -11.88
C ASN A 28 12.71 0.95 -10.64
N GLN A 29 12.05 1.70 -9.76
CA GLN A 29 11.36 1.14 -8.61
C GLN A 29 9.84 1.10 -8.83
N LEU A 30 9.19 0.14 -8.18
CA LEU A 30 7.76 0.04 -8.06
C LEU A 30 7.33 0.68 -6.73
N THR A 31 6.69 1.84 -6.79
CA THR A 31 6.20 2.56 -5.61
C THR A 31 4.69 2.43 -5.47
N ALA A 32 4.23 2.02 -4.28
CA ALA A 32 2.82 2.03 -3.93
C ALA A 32 2.40 3.38 -3.34
N LEU A 33 1.29 3.95 -3.80
CA LEU A 33 0.54 4.98 -3.09
C LEU A 33 -0.56 4.30 -2.29
N LEU A 34 -0.40 4.23 -0.97
CA LEU A 34 -1.28 3.52 -0.05
C LEU A 34 -2.04 4.50 0.85
N GLY A 35 -3.29 4.22 1.17
CA GLY A 35 -4.09 5.04 2.08
C GLY A 35 -5.60 4.82 1.92
N PRO A 36 -6.45 5.37 2.80
CA PRO A 36 -7.88 5.22 2.74
C PRO A 36 -8.49 5.87 1.49
N SER A 37 -9.73 5.51 1.17
CA SER A 37 -10.48 6.12 0.07
C SER A 37 -10.62 7.63 0.29
N GLY A 38 -10.45 8.43 -0.77
CA GLY A 38 -10.57 9.88 -0.70
C GLY A 38 -9.35 10.64 -0.16
N CYS A 39 -8.23 9.98 0.21
CA CYS A 39 -7.04 10.67 0.72
C CYS A 39 -6.17 11.35 -0.35
N GLY A 40 -6.55 11.33 -1.64
CA GLY A 40 -5.86 12.07 -2.71
C GLY A 40 -4.95 11.23 -3.62
N LYS A 41 -4.81 9.92 -3.45
CA LYS A 41 -3.92 9.04 -4.25
C LYS A 41 -4.16 9.11 -5.77
N THR A 42 -5.39 8.86 -6.20
CA THR A 42 -5.77 8.92 -7.62
C THR A 42 -5.61 10.33 -8.19
N THR A 43 -5.90 11.37 -7.39
CA THR A 43 -5.66 12.77 -7.79
C THR A 43 -4.18 13.01 -8.05
N LEU A 44 -3.32 12.60 -7.12
CA LEU A 44 -1.87 12.70 -7.26
C LEU A 44 -1.37 11.93 -8.49
N LEU A 45 -1.84 10.69 -8.69
CA LEU A 45 -1.47 9.88 -9.84
C LEU A 45 -1.87 10.55 -11.17
N ARG A 46 -3.09 11.11 -11.25
CA ARG A 46 -3.57 11.82 -12.44
C ARG A 46 -2.80 13.11 -12.71
N ILE A 47 -2.40 13.82 -11.67
CA ILE A 47 -1.56 15.01 -11.81
C ILE A 47 -0.15 14.62 -12.30
N ILE A 48 0.45 13.54 -11.79
CA ILE A 48 1.73 13.01 -12.31
C ILE A 48 1.59 12.61 -13.79
N ALA A 49 0.44 12.05 -14.18
CA ALA A 49 0.16 11.68 -15.56
C ALA A 49 -0.05 12.86 -16.52
N GLY A 50 -0.36 14.07 -16.01
CA GLY A 50 -0.81 15.21 -16.83
C GLY A 50 -2.23 15.09 -17.32
N LEU A 51 -3.05 14.26 -16.65
CA LEU A 51 -4.51 14.12 -16.86
C LEU A 51 -5.31 15.12 -16.01
N GLU A 52 -4.69 15.67 -15.00
CA GLU A 52 -5.18 16.71 -14.11
C GLU A 52 -4.04 17.70 -13.84
N PHE A 53 -4.35 18.96 -13.55
CA PHE A 53 -3.36 19.97 -13.22
C PHE A 53 -3.42 20.35 -11.74
N ALA A 54 -2.25 20.55 -11.14
CA ALA A 54 -2.15 21.09 -9.80
C ALA A 54 -2.45 22.59 -9.81
N ASP A 55 -2.92 23.12 -8.68
CA ASP A 55 -3.15 24.57 -8.53
C ASP A 55 -1.81 25.31 -8.36
N ASN A 56 -0.86 24.68 -7.67
CA ASN A 56 0.52 25.16 -7.54
C ASN A 56 1.48 24.00 -7.21
N GLY A 57 2.77 24.29 -7.19
CA GLY A 57 3.86 23.32 -7.03
C GLY A 57 4.47 22.92 -8.36
N HIS A 58 5.43 22.02 -8.29
CA HIS A 58 6.26 21.64 -9.46
C HIS A 58 6.44 20.13 -9.54
N ILE A 59 6.53 19.63 -10.78
CA ILE A 59 6.80 18.22 -11.10
C ILE A 59 7.94 18.16 -12.11
N TRP A 60 8.95 17.34 -11.81
CA TRP A 60 10.06 17.06 -12.72
C TRP A 60 10.13 15.57 -13.05
N PHE A 61 10.47 15.28 -14.31
CA PHE A 61 10.87 13.96 -14.78
C PHE A 61 12.36 14.03 -15.15
N GLY A 62 13.20 13.49 -14.27
CA GLY A 62 14.63 13.77 -14.30
C GLY A 62 14.90 15.26 -14.11
N GLU A 63 15.57 15.90 -15.09
CA GLU A 63 15.85 17.34 -15.09
C GLU A 63 14.77 18.19 -15.78
N LYS A 64 13.81 17.55 -16.47
CA LYS A 64 12.76 18.26 -17.22
C LYS A 64 11.57 18.56 -16.32
N GLU A 65 11.22 19.84 -16.20
CA GLU A 65 9.96 20.24 -15.59
C GLU A 65 8.79 19.90 -16.51
N VAL A 66 7.77 19.21 -15.95
CA VAL A 66 6.61 18.72 -16.70
C VAL A 66 5.29 19.23 -16.13
N THR A 67 5.31 20.16 -15.20
CA THR A 67 4.15 20.64 -14.44
C THR A 67 2.98 21.02 -15.33
N GLN A 68 3.24 21.78 -16.40
CA GLN A 68 2.23 22.29 -17.33
C GLN A 68 2.07 21.45 -18.61
N LEU A 69 2.81 20.33 -18.73
CA LEU A 69 2.72 19.48 -19.91
C LEU A 69 1.49 18.54 -19.81
N SER A 70 0.82 18.35 -20.92
CA SER A 70 -0.26 17.38 -21.07
C SER A 70 0.24 15.94 -20.98
N ALA A 71 -0.65 14.97 -20.76
CA ALA A 71 -0.31 13.54 -20.68
C ALA A 71 0.44 13.05 -21.94
N ALA A 72 0.05 13.51 -23.11
CA ALA A 72 0.70 13.16 -24.38
C ALA A 72 2.16 13.63 -24.44
N GLU A 73 2.46 14.82 -23.90
CA GLU A 73 3.80 15.41 -23.90
C GLU A 73 4.71 14.80 -22.79
N ARG A 74 4.13 14.24 -21.74
CA ARG A 74 4.88 13.58 -20.66
C ARG A 74 5.36 12.18 -21.04
N GLY A 75 4.73 11.53 -22.01
CA GLY A 75 5.13 10.21 -22.49
C GLY A 75 5.01 9.11 -21.43
N VAL A 76 3.99 9.18 -20.57
CA VAL A 76 3.69 8.19 -19.53
C VAL A 76 2.76 7.11 -20.05
N GLY A 77 2.91 5.89 -19.54
CA GLY A 77 1.91 4.82 -19.67
C GLY A 77 0.91 4.91 -18.51
N PHE A 78 -0.38 4.92 -18.79
CA PHE A 78 -1.41 4.96 -17.77
C PHE A 78 -2.39 3.81 -17.91
N VAL A 79 -2.65 3.10 -16.81
CA VAL A 79 -3.67 2.05 -16.71
C VAL A 79 -4.75 2.51 -15.74
N PHE A 80 -5.97 2.68 -16.26
CA PHE A 80 -7.13 3.12 -15.49
C PHE A 80 -7.75 1.97 -14.69
N GLN A 81 -8.39 2.28 -13.58
CA GLN A 81 -9.10 1.35 -12.69
C GLN A 81 -10.09 0.43 -13.45
N HIS A 82 -10.81 0.95 -14.45
CA HIS A 82 -11.72 0.18 -15.28
C HIS A 82 -11.12 -0.21 -16.64
N TYR A 83 -9.77 -0.27 -16.72
CA TYR A 83 -8.99 -0.67 -17.90
C TYR A 83 -9.14 0.24 -19.11
N ALA A 84 -10.29 0.91 -19.30
CA ALA A 84 -10.62 1.82 -20.39
C ALA A 84 -10.28 1.29 -21.79
N LEU A 85 -10.54 -0.01 -22.05
CA LEU A 85 -10.37 -0.60 -23.37
C LEU A 85 -11.44 -0.12 -24.33
N PHE A 86 -11.06 0.12 -25.58
CA PHE A 86 -11.97 0.49 -26.64
C PHE A 86 -12.82 -0.73 -27.04
N GLN A 87 -14.12 -0.67 -26.72
CA GLN A 87 -15.04 -1.81 -26.86
C GLN A 87 -15.29 -2.24 -28.30
N ASN A 88 -15.13 -1.34 -29.27
CA ASN A 88 -15.30 -1.52 -30.70
C ASN A 88 -14.02 -1.92 -31.44
N MET A 89 -12.92 -2.14 -30.72
CA MET A 89 -11.63 -2.55 -31.26
C MET A 89 -11.27 -3.95 -30.75
N THR A 90 -10.55 -4.71 -31.57
CA THR A 90 -9.98 -5.98 -31.16
C THR A 90 -8.91 -5.77 -30.08
N VAL A 91 -8.45 -6.85 -29.47
CA VAL A 91 -7.29 -6.84 -28.56
C VAL A 91 -6.06 -6.30 -29.28
N PHE A 92 -5.80 -6.77 -30.51
CA PHE A 92 -4.71 -6.27 -31.34
C PHE A 92 -4.80 -4.77 -31.56
N ASP A 93 -5.95 -4.27 -31.99
CA ASP A 93 -6.18 -2.85 -32.27
C ASP A 93 -6.07 -1.99 -31.01
N ASN A 94 -6.55 -2.47 -29.87
CA ASN A 94 -6.37 -1.81 -28.58
C ASN A 94 -4.89 -1.59 -28.26
N VAL A 95 -4.05 -2.62 -28.41
CA VAL A 95 -2.61 -2.51 -28.13
C VAL A 95 -1.92 -1.64 -29.19
N ALA A 96 -2.31 -1.76 -30.45
CA ALA A 96 -1.75 -1.00 -31.57
C ALA A 96 -2.12 0.50 -31.52
N PHE A 97 -3.19 0.87 -30.82
CA PHE A 97 -3.79 2.22 -30.90
C PHE A 97 -2.76 3.34 -30.71
N GLY A 98 -1.98 3.29 -29.63
CA GLY A 98 -0.97 4.32 -29.34
C GLY A 98 0.13 4.44 -30.41
N LEU A 99 0.37 3.39 -31.19
CA LEU A 99 1.34 3.38 -32.29
C LEU A 99 0.75 3.96 -33.58
N THR A 100 -0.55 3.74 -33.80
CA THR A 100 -1.25 4.18 -35.03
C THR A 100 -1.61 5.66 -35.04
N VAL A 101 -1.86 6.26 -33.85
CA VAL A 101 -2.23 7.69 -33.74
C VAL A 101 -1.05 8.66 -33.75
N LYS A 102 0.19 8.15 -33.77
CA LYS A 102 1.38 9.00 -33.88
C LYS A 102 1.37 9.83 -35.16
N PRO A 103 2.03 11.03 -35.13
CA PRO A 103 2.22 11.83 -36.36
C PRO A 103 2.87 11.00 -37.49
N ARG A 104 2.52 11.27 -38.73
CA ARG A 104 2.99 10.48 -39.90
C ARG A 104 4.52 10.30 -39.94
N ARG A 105 5.29 11.29 -39.47
CA ARG A 105 6.77 11.24 -39.45
C ARG A 105 7.34 10.26 -38.41
N GLU A 106 6.57 9.92 -37.38
CA GLU A 106 6.98 9.05 -36.27
C GLU A 106 6.25 7.70 -36.28
N ARG A 107 5.35 7.51 -37.26
CA ARG A 107 4.52 6.31 -37.35
C ARG A 107 5.34 5.16 -37.93
N LEU A 108 5.33 4.05 -37.22
CA LEU A 108 5.89 2.79 -37.69
C LEU A 108 5.10 2.25 -38.89
N SER A 109 5.74 1.42 -39.73
CA SER A 109 5.07 0.65 -40.78
C SER A 109 4.05 -0.32 -40.18
N ALA A 110 3.11 -0.81 -41.00
CA ALA A 110 2.12 -1.79 -40.56
C ALA A 110 2.78 -3.11 -40.10
N GLU A 111 3.91 -3.47 -40.68
CA GLU A 111 4.66 -4.68 -40.32
C GLU A 111 5.37 -4.51 -38.96
N GLU A 112 6.05 -3.40 -38.73
CA GLU A 112 6.68 -3.08 -37.44
C GLU A 112 5.64 -2.97 -36.30
N ILE A 113 4.44 -2.41 -36.56
CA ILE A 113 3.34 -2.38 -35.60
C ILE A 113 2.89 -3.79 -35.26
N ARG A 114 2.73 -4.66 -36.28
CA ARG A 114 2.30 -6.05 -36.09
C ARG A 114 3.32 -6.82 -35.24
N GLU A 115 4.60 -6.73 -35.55
CA GLU A 115 5.67 -7.37 -34.79
C GLU A 115 5.68 -6.91 -33.33
N LYS A 116 5.61 -5.60 -33.10
CA LYS A 116 5.63 -5.01 -31.77
C LYS A 116 4.42 -5.41 -30.93
N VAL A 117 3.22 -5.36 -31.52
CA VAL A 117 1.98 -5.76 -30.84
C VAL A 117 2.02 -7.26 -30.51
N THR A 118 2.46 -8.09 -31.46
CA THR A 118 2.60 -9.55 -31.23
C THR A 118 3.59 -9.83 -30.09
N ALA A 119 4.73 -9.13 -30.05
CA ALA A 119 5.69 -9.27 -28.95
C ALA A 119 5.10 -8.88 -27.59
N LEU A 120 4.34 -7.78 -27.54
CA LEU A 120 3.65 -7.34 -26.32
C LEU A 120 2.55 -8.32 -25.87
N LEU A 121 1.78 -8.86 -26.81
CA LEU A 121 0.75 -9.87 -26.51
C LEU A 121 1.39 -11.17 -25.99
N LYS A 122 2.54 -11.59 -26.52
CA LYS A 122 3.34 -12.70 -25.97
C LYS A 122 3.87 -12.40 -24.56
N LEU A 123 4.38 -11.18 -24.33
CA LEU A 123 4.86 -10.73 -23.02
C LEU A 123 3.77 -10.84 -21.94
N VAL A 124 2.53 -10.49 -22.28
CA VAL A 124 1.38 -10.60 -21.36
C VAL A 124 0.73 -12.00 -21.42
N LYS A 125 1.23 -12.94 -22.22
CA LYS A 125 0.76 -14.33 -22.40
C LYS A 125 -0.69 -14.41 -22.92
N LEU A 126 -1.08 -13.53 -23.86
CA LEU A 126 -2.43 -13.42 -24.41
C LEU A 126 -2.45 -13.27 -25.93
N GLU A 127 -1.43 -13.76 -26.66
CA GLU A 127 -1.32 -13.69 -28.12
C GLU A 127 -2.49 -14.37 -28.84
N TRP A 128 -3.05 -15.42 -28.26
CA TRP A 128 -4.19 -16.17 -28.80
C TRP A 128 -5.52 -15.41 -28.73
N LEU A 129 -5.56 -14.25 -28.05
CA LEU A 129 -6.73 -13.39 -27.95
C LEU A 129 -6.69 -12.19 -28.92
N ALA A 130 -5.72 -12.08 -29.82
CA ALA A 130 -5.48 -10.92 -30.66
C ALA A 130 -6.74 -10.42 -31.40
N ASP A 131 -7.56 -11.33 -31.94
CA ASP A 131 -8.78 -11.03 -32.69
C ASP A 131 -10.05 -10.94 -31.84
N ARG A 132 -9.96 -11.10 -30.51
CA ARG A 132 -11.10 -10.99 -29.60
C ARG A 132 -11.39 -9.54 -29.27
N TYR A 133 -12.64 -9.29 -28.84
CA TYR A 133 -13.09 -7.99 -28.35
C TYR A 133 -13.09 -7.94 -26.81
N PRO A 134 -13.01 -6.75 -26.19
CA PRO A 134 -12.96 -6.61 -24.74
C PRO A 134 -14.11 -7.28 -23.97
N ASN A 135 -15.31 -7.33 -24.53
CA ASN A 135 -16.47 -7.99 -23.93
C ASN A 135 -16.33 -9.53 -23.83
N GLN A 136 -15.39 -10.12 -24.55
CA GLN A 136 -15.07 -11.55 -24.55
C GLN A 136 -13.95 -11.93 -23.57
N LEU A 137 -13.43 -10.96 -22.80
CA LEU A 137 -12.28 -11.12 -21.92
C LEU A 137 -12.70 -11.16 -20.45
N SER A 138 -11.99 -11.97 -19.64
CA SER A 138 -12.06 -11.88 -18.18
C SER A 138 -11.45 -10.57 -17.67
N GLY A 139 -11.71 -10.22 -16.38
CA GLY A 139 -11.15 -9.02 -15.77
C GLY A 139 -9.62 -8.99 -15.80
N GLY A 140 -8.96 -10.09 -15.43
CA GLY A 140 -7.50 -10.20 -15.48
C GLY A 140 -6.93 -10.13 -16.90
N GLN A 141 -7.64 -10.66 -17.91
CA GLN A 141 -7.24 -10.52 -19.30
C GLN A 141 -7.35 -9.06 -19.78
N LYS A 142 -8.46 -8.38 -19.46
CA LYS A 142 -8.64 -6.95 -19.77
C LYS A 142 -7.51 -6.10 -19.18
N GLN A 143 -7.11 -6.39 -17.95
CA GLN A 143 -6.03 -5.68 -17.28
C GLN A 143 -4.68 -5.88 -17.98
N ARG A 144 -4.32 -7.13 -18.29
CA ARG A 144 -3.08 -7.42 -19.02
C ARG A 144 -3.05 -6.74 -20.40
N ILE A 145 -4.19 -6.69 -21.11
CA ILE A 145 -4.28 -5.98 -22.40
C ILE A 145 -4.16 -4.47 -22.20
N ALA A 146 -4.79 -3.87 -21.17
CA ALA A 146 -4.62 -2.46 -20.86
C ALA A 146 -3.15 -2.10 -20.54
N LEU A 147 -2.45 -2.99 -19.83
CA LEU A 147 -1.03 -2.83 -19.58
C LEU A 147 -0.21 -2.96 -20.87
N ALA A 148 -0.45 -3.98 -21.72
CA ALA A 148 0.21 -4.12 -23.02
C ALA A 148 0.02 -2.87 -23.89
N ARG A 149 -1.20 -2.30 -23.91
CA ARG A 149 -1.50 -1.03 -24.59
C ARG A 149 -0.66 0.14 -24.05
N SER A 150 -0.55 0.26 -22.74
CA SER A 150 0.24 1.32 -22.11
C SER A 150 1.75 1.17 -22.38
N LEU A 151 2.25 -0.05 -22.49
CA LEU A 151 3.65 -0.36 -22.80
C LEU A 151 4.00 -0.19 -24.28
N ALA A 152 3.01 -0.26 -25.19
CA ALA A 152 3.23 -0.16 -26.63
C ALA A 152 3.97 1.12 -27.05
N VAL A 153 3.70 2.22 -26.35
CA VAL A 153 4.34 3.52 -26.59
C VAL A 153 5.73 3.65 -25.94
N GLN A 154 6.23 2.61 -25.28
CA GLN A 154 7.52 2.56 -24.57
C GLN A 154 7.68 3.70 -23.55
N PRO A 155 6.78 3.78 -22.56
CA PRO A 155 6.83 4.84 -21.57
C PRO A 155 8.05 4.69 -20.66
N LYS A 156 8.58 5.83 -20.18
CA LYS A 156 9.62 5.84 -19.13
C LYS A 156 9.04 5.74 -17.72
N VAL A 157 7.76 6.03 -17.58
CA VAL A 157 7.00 5.99 -16.33
C VAL A 157 5.69 5.24 -16.58
N LEU A 158 5.35 4.30 -15.71
CA LEU A 158 4.12 3.53 -15.72
C LEU A 158 3.28 3.88 -14.50
N LEU A 159 2.04 4.29 -14.72
CA LEU A 159 1.10 4.72 -13.69
C LEU A 159 -0.13 3.81 -13.70
N LEU A 160 -0.45 3.22 -12.56
CA LEU A 160 -1.50 2.21 -12.43
C LEU A 160 -2.51 2.66 -11.36
N ASP A 161 -3.76 2.92 -11.75
CA ASP A 161 -4.81 3.35 -10.85
C ASP A 161 -5.66 2.14 -10.42
N GLU A 162 -5.49 1.68 -9.17
CA GLU A 162 -6.13 0.49 -8.57
C GLU A 162 -6.14 -0.75 -9.49
N PRO A 163 -4.96 -1.23 -9.91
CA PRO A 163 -4.89 -2.25 -10.96
C PRO A 163 -5.51 -3.60 -10.58
N PHE A 164 -5.80 -3.87 -9.30
CA PHE A 164 -6.26 -5.18 -8.82
C PHE A 164 -7.69 -5.16 -8.26
N GLY A 165 -8.36 -4.01 -8.20
CA GLY A 165 -9.60 -3.81 -7.45
C GLY A 165 -10.81 -4.63 -7.89
N ALA A 166 -10.90 -5.02 -9.17
CA ALA A 166 -12.07 -5.71 -9.74
C ALA A 166 -11.85 -7.22 -9.99
N LEU A 167 -10.87 -7.84 -9.32
CA LEU A 167 -10.46 -9.22 -9.57
C LEU A 167 -10.77 -10.13 -8.37
N ASP A 168 -11.06 -11.41 -8.65
CA ASP A 168 -11.11 -12.43 -7.61
C ASP A 168 -9.73 -12.70 -6.99
N ALA A 169 -9.70 -13.30 -5.80
CA ALA A 169 -8.49 -13.45 -5.00
C ALA A 169 -7.38 -14.24 -5.70
N GLN A 170 -7.73 -15.29 -6.45
CA GLN A 170 -6.74 -16.12 -7.14
C GLN A 170 -6.11 -15.38 -8.32
N VAL A 171 -6.95 -14.79 -9.18
CA VAL A 171 -6.50 -13.99 -10.33
C VAL A 171 -5.66 -12.79 -9.87
N ARG A 172 -6.07 -12.15 -8.76
CA ARG A 172 -5.32 -11.05 -8.15
C ARG A 172 -3.91 -11.47 -7.74
N LYS A 173 -3.78 -12.63 -7.06
CA LYS A 173 -2.47 -13.16 -6.63
C LYS A 173 -1.54 -13.49 -7.81
N GLU A 174 -2.07 -14.12 -8.85
CA GLU A 174 -1.32 -14.44 -10.06
C GLU A 174 -0.86 -13.18 -10.79
N LEU A 175 -1.75 -12.19 -10.87
CA LEU A 175 -1.48 -10.94 -11.57
C LEU A 175 -0.47 -10.06 -10.82
N ARG A 176 -0.52 -10.02 -9.47
CA ARG A 176 0.49 -9.34 -8.64
C ARG A 176 1.89 -9.90 -8.91
N ARG A 177 2.04 -11.23 -8.85
CA ARG A 177 3.33 -11.89 -9.12
C ARG A 177 3.83 -11.56 -10.53
N TRP A 178 2.95 -11.69 -11.51
CA TRP A 178 3.30 -11.41 -12.90
C TRP A 178 3.68 -9.94 -13.14
N LEU A 179 2.98 -8.98 -12.53
CA LEU A 179 3.31 -7.55 -12.67
C LEU A 179 4.67 -7.22 -12.04
N ARG A 180 5.00 -7.85 -10.91
CA ARG A 180 6.31 -7.68 -10.28
C ARG A 180 7.44 -8.23 -11.16
N GLU A 181 7.27 -9.42 -11.72
CA GLU A 181 8.22 -10.01 -12.67
C GLU A 181 8.42 -9.09 -13.88
N LEU A 182 7.33 -8.62 -14.46
CA LEU A 182 7.34 -7.72 -15.62
C LEU A 182 8.06 -6.39 -15.32
N GLN A 183 7.84 -5.80 -14.15
CA GLN A 183 8.48 -4.55 -13.75
C GLN A 183 10.01 -4.72 -13.67
N HIS A 184 10.48 -5.84 -13.12
CA HIS A 184 11.91 -6.17 -13.09
C HIS A 184 12.51 -6.33 -14.50
N GLU A 185 11.77 -6.95 -15.42
CA GLU A 185 12.24 -7.15 -16.81
C GLU A 185 12.34 -5.82 -17.57
N LEU A 186 11.37 -4.92 -17.37
CA LEU A 186 11.25 -3.69 -18.17
C LEU A 186 12.09 -2.53 -17.66
N ASN A 187 12.57 -2.56 -16.40
CA ASN A 187 13.31 -1.46 -15.77
C ASN A 187 12.60 -0.09 -15.94
N VAL A 188 11.27 -0.05 -15.75
CA VAL A 188 10.45 1.15 -15.86
C VAL A 188 10.09 1.67 -14.46
N THR A 189 10.21 2.96 -14.22
CA THR A 189 9.73 3.58 -12.98
C THR A 189 8.21 3.45 -12.92
N SER A 190 7.69 2.79 -11.90
CA SER A 190 6.27 2.44 -11.81
C SER A 190 5.66 2.95 -10.52
N ILE A 191 4.45 3.52 -10.60
CA ILE A 191 3.66 3.97 -9.46
C ILE A 191 2.28 3.33 -9.57
N PHE A 192 1.82 2.68 -8.49
CA PHE A 192 0.46 2.18 -8.45
C PHE A 192 -0.29 2.68 -7.21
N VAL A 193 -1.58 2.90 -7.38
CA VAL A 193 -2.51 3.24 -6.30
C VAL A 193 -3.17 1.99 -5.79
N THR A 194 -3.25 1.83 -4.49
CA THR A 194 -4.05 0.80 -3.84
C THR A 194 -4.58 1.26 -2.50
N HIS A 195 -5.65 0.65 -2.04
CA HIS A 195 -6.15 0.73 -0.66
C HIS A 195 -5.93 -0.59 0.10
N ASP A 196 -5.41 -1.61 -0.58
CA ASP A 196 -5.10 -2.93 -0.03
C ASP A 196 -3.63 -2.92 0.47
N GLN A 197 -3.48 -3.18 1.77
CA GLN A 197 -2.18 -3.18 2.46
C GLN A 197 -1.30 -4.34 1.97
N ASP A 198 -1.89 -5.51 1.76
CA ASP A 198 -1.15 -6.69 1.29
C ASP A 198 -0.56 -6.45 -0.09
N GLU A 199 -1.30 -5.75 -0.97
CA GLU A 199 -0.77 -5.37 -2.30
C GLU A 199 0.44 -4.46 -2.19
N ALA A 200 0.37 -3.45 -1.31
CA ALA A 200 1.48 -2.52 -1.11
C ALA A 200 2.70 -3.22 -0.49
N LEU A 201 2.49 -4.05 0.55
CA LEU A 201 3.56 -4.72 1.28
C LEU A 201 4.25 -5.82 0.43
N ASP A 202 3.46 -6.59 -0.36
CA ASP A 202 3.99 -7.73 -1.13
C ASP A 202 4.73 -7.31 -2.40
N MET A 203 4.31 -6.19 -3.03
CA MET A 203 4.74 -5.89 -4.39
C MET A 203 5.72 -4.75 -4.52
N SER A 204 5.63 -3.73 -3.66
CA SER A 204 6.39 -2.51 -3.86
C SER A 204 7.80 -2.58 -3.29
N ASP A 205 8.69 -1.82 -3.92
CA ASP A 205 10.03 -1.55 -3.39
C ASP A 205 9.95 -0.41 -2.37
N ARG A 206 8.93 0.45 -2.50
CA ARG A 206 8.69 1.60 -1.64
C ARG A 206 7.21 1.89 -1.49
N ILE A 207 6.79 2.32 -0.29
CA ILE A 207 5.41 2.71 0.01
C ILE A 207 5.37 4.18 0.41
N VAL A 208 4.42 4.90 -0.15
CA VAL A 208 4.02 6.24 0.27
C VAL A 208 2.65 6.11 0.93
N VAL A 209 2.60 6.24 2.25
CA VAL A 209 1.32 6.24 2.99
C VAL A 209 0.75 7.65 2.98
N MET A 210 -0.48 7.78 2.50
CA MET A 210 -1.19 9.05 2.40
C MET A 210 -2.44 9.08 3.27
N ASN A 211 -2.71 10.23 3.89
CA ASN A 211 -3.90 10.48 4.68
C ASN A 211 -4.35 11.94 4.54
N LYS A 212 -5.65 12.17 4.36
CA LYS A 212 -6.28 13.51 4.31
C LYS A 212 -5.55 14.53 3.42
N GLY A 213 -5.01 14.07 2.29
CA GLY A 213 -4.31 14.89 1.32
C GLY A 213 -2.84 15.15 1.64
N GLN A 214 -2.27 14.49 2.62
CA GLN A 214 -0.87 14.63 3.06
C GLN A 214 -0.14 13.28 3.00
N VAL A 215 1.19 13.34 3.01
CA VAL A 215 2.05 12.17 3.14
C VAL A 215 2.35 11.95 4.63
N GLU A 216 2.03 10.78 5.14
CA GLU A 216 2.28 10.38 6.53
C GLU A 216 3.68 9.76 6.71
N GLN A 217 4.05 8.86 5.80
CA GLN A 217 5.35 8.17 5.84
C GLN A 217 5.73 7.68 4.46
N ILE A 218 7.03 7.66 4.18
CA ILE A 218 7.61 7.11 2.96
C ILE A 218 8.76 6.20 3.35
N ASP A 219 8.65 4.91 3.05
CA ASP A 219 9.68 3.95 3.40
C ASP A 219 9.59 2.66 2.58
N GLU A 220 10.52 1.72 2.81
CA GLU A 220 10.42 0.34 2.36
C GLU A 220 9.29 -0.39 3.10
N PRO A 221 8.65 -1.43 2.51
CA PRO A 221 7.54 -2.16 3.12
C PRO A 221 7.82 -2.63 4.55
N SER A 222 9.02 -3.14 4.82
CA SER A 222 9.41 -3.63 6.14
C SER A 222 9.45 -2.50 7.18
N GLN A 223 9.89 -1.29 6.81
CA GLN A 223 9.95 -0.14 7.71
C GLN A 223 8.55 0.42 7.99
N ILE A 224 7.69 0.50 6.96
CA ILE A 224 6.28 0.91 7.13
C ILE A 224 5.58 0.01 8.16
N TYR A 225 5.85 -1.31 8.11
CA TYR A 225 5.19 -2.28 8.98
C TYR A 225 5.79 -2.34 10.39
N HIS A 226 7.14 -2.37 10.51
CA HIS A 226 7.85 -2.61 11.78
C HIS A 226 8.29 -1.34 12.52
N ALA A 227 8.37 -0.19 11.81
CA ALA A 227 8.78 1.10 12.36
C ALA A 227 7.85 2.23 11.90
N PRO A 228 6.52 2.12 12.13
CA PRO A 228 5.58 3.17 11.76
C PRO A 228 5.88 4.45 12.52
N GLN A 229 5.83 5.60 11.82
CA GLN A 229 6.20 6.91 12.37
C GLN A 229 5.03 7.66 13.01
N THR A 230 3.78 7.28 12.69
CA THR A 230 2.59 7.94 13.21
C THR A 230 1.57 6.92 13.74
N PRO A 231 0.69 7.30 14.68
CA PRO A 231 -0.43 6.47 15.11
C PRO A 231 -1.29 6.01 13.93
N PHE A 232 -1.50 6.91 12.96
CA PHE A 232 -2.27 6.59 11.77
C PHE A 232 -1.63 5.44 10.97
N VAL A 233 -0.33 5.51 10.66
CA VAL A 233 0.36 4.46 9.91
C VAL A 233 0.31 3.14 10.68
N THR A 234 0.49 3.18 12.01
CA THR A 234 0.45 2.00 12.87
C THR A 234 -0.89 1.28 12.82
N GLN A 235 -1.99 2.04 12.88
CA GLN A 235 -3.35 1.50 12.84
C GLN A 235 -3.79 1.12 11.42
N PHE A 236 -3.31 1.87 10.42
CA PHE A 236 -3.74 1.66 9.05
C PHE A 236 -3.02 0.48 8.39
N VAL A 237 -1.80 0.14 8.81
CA VAL A 237 -1.01 -0.94 8.19
C VAL A 237 -0.93 -2.14 9.12
N GLY A 238 -1.79 -3.15 8.88
CA GLY A 238 -1.87 -4.39 9.65
C GLY A 238 -2.66 -4.27 10.97
N ASP A 239 -3.07 -5.41 11.51
CA ASP A 239 -3.83 -5.49 12.77
C ASP A 239 -2.97 -5.03 13.95
N VAL A 240 -3.59 -4.33 14.92
CA VAL A 240 -2.92 -3.81 16.10
C VAL A 240 -3.87 -3.73 17.29
N ASN A 241 -3.38 -4.11 18.47
CA ASN A 241 -4.05 -3.86 19.74
C ASN A 241 -3.68 -2.48 20.27
N VAL A 242 -4.64 -1.75 20.82
CA VAL A 242 -4.46 -0.37 21.31
C VAL A 242 -4.69 -0.35 22.81
N PHE A 243 -3.71 0.20 23.54
CA PHE A 243 -3.76 0.35 24.99
C PHE A 243 -3.54 1.81 25.35
N HIS A 244 -4.49 2.39 26.08
CA HIS A 244 -4.42 3.75 26.58
C HIS A 244 -3.91 3.75 28.02
N GLY A 245 -2.91 4.58 28.28
CA GLY A 245 -2.31 4.70 29.60
C GLY A 245 -1.61 6.04 29.80
N HIS A 246 -0.73 6.08 30.78
CA HIS A 246 0.14 7.25 31.04
C HIS A 246 1.53 6.76 31.42
N ILE A 247 2.50 7.65 31.25
CA ILE A 247 3.89 7.36 31.64
C ILE A 247 4.11 7.79 33.08
N ASP A 248 4.57 6.88 33.92
CA ASP A 248 4.99 7.17 35.28
C ASP A 248 6.34 6.51 35.59
N GLN A 249 7.33 7.30 35.99
CA GLN A 249 8.68 6.87 36.35
C GLN A 249 9.33 5.89 35.36
N GLY A 250 9.13 6.11 34.06
CA GLY A 250 9.67 5.25 33.00
C GLY A 250 8.88 3.96 32.74
N ASN A 251 7.69 3.85 33.33
CA ASN A 251 6.76 2.75 33.09
C ASN A 251 5.52 3.26 32.34
N LEU A 252 4.97 2.41 31.46
CA LEU A 252 3.63 2.60 30.92
C LEU A 252 2.62 2.02 31.92
N VAL A 253 1.76 2.85 32.46
CA VAL A 253 0.74 2.46 33.43
C VAL A 253 -0.61 2.36 32.76
N ILE A 254 -1.23 1.17 32.82
CA ILE A 254 -2.57 0.89 32.28
C ILE A 254 -3.41 0.26 33.41
N GLY A 255 -4.33 1.02 33.96
CA GLY A 255 -5.08 0.59 35.15
C GLY A 255 -4.14 0.24 36.31
N LYS A 256 -4.09 -1.04 36.72
CA LYS A 256 -3.20 -1.52 37.81
C LYS A 256 -1.87 -2.08 37.32
N PHE A 257 -1.63 -2.12 36.04
CA PHE A 257 -0.43 -2.70 35.44
C PHE A 257 0.59 -1.60 35.14
N ALA A 258 1.84 -1.83 35.49
CA ALA A 258 2.98 -0.96 35.19
C ALA A 258 4.02 -1.77 34.40
N HIS A 259 4.15 -1.48 33.11
CA HIS A 259 5.09 -2.13 32.21
C HIS A 259 6.34 -1.29 32.02
N ASN A 260 7.51 -1.89 32.23
CA ASN A 260 8.79 -1.18 32.14
C ASN A 260 9.16 -0.90 30.67
N LEU A 261 9.32 0.38 30.34
CA LEU A 261 9.65 0.85 29.00
C LEU A 261 11.15 0.81 28.66
N GLN A 262 12.03 0.62 29.64
CA GLN A 262 13.49 0.62 29.42
C GLN A 262 13.96 -0.50 28.50
N THR A 263 13.15 -1.55 28.32
CA THR A 263 13.43 -2.68 27.42
C THR A 263 13.03 -2.38 25.97
N HIS A 264 12.36 -1.26 25.69
CA HIS A 264 11.83 -0.92 24.38
C HIS A 264 12.51 0.33 23.78
N SER A 265 13.21 0.15 22.67
CA SER A 265 14.03 1.21 22.03
C SER A 265 13.23 2.45 21.59
N ASN A 266 11.95 2.30 21.26
CA ASN A 266 11.10 3.40 20.80
C ASN A 266 10.49 4.23 21.93
N ALA A 267 10.70 3.84 23.20
CA ALA A 267 10.16 4.52 24.37
C ALA A 267 11.21 5.35 25.14
N ALA A 268 12.45 5.44 24.65
CA ALA A 268 13.59 6.05 25.35
C ALA A 268 13.42 7.57 25.61
N HIS A 269 12.47 8.24 24.99
CA HIS A 269 12.18 9.67 25.14
C HIS A 269 10.81 9.96 25.78
N ALA A 270 10.21 8.94 26.43
CA ALA A 270 8.89 9.09 27.06
C ALA A 270 8.93 10.13 28.21
N VAL A 271 8.08 11.13 28.11
CA VAL A 271 7.94 12.21 29.11
C VAL A 271 7.00 11.74 30.21
N ASN A 272 7.42 11.86 31.47
CA ASN A 272 6.60 11.48 32.62
C ASN A 272 5.32 12.34 32.74
N ASN A 273 4.28 11.73 33.30
CA ASN A 273 2.96 12.34 33.56
C ASN A 273 2.19 12.77 32.28
N GLN A 274 2.51 12.18 31.12
CA GLN A 274 1.76 12.39 29.88
C GLN A 274 0.92 11.16 29.51
N SER A 275 -0.24 11.40 28.90
CA SER A 275 -1.04 10.36 28.26
C SER A 275 -0.23 9.71 27.15
N ALA A 276 -0.30 8.40 27.08
CA ALA A 276 0.41 7.63 26.07
C ALA A 276 -0.49 6.50 25.55
N THR A 277 -0.38 6.23 24.26
CA THR A 277 -1.05 5.12 23.63
C THR A 277 0.00 4.13 23.12
N ALA A 278 -0.10 2.89 23.57
CA ALA A 278 0.74 1.78 23.09
C ALA A 278 -0.01 0.99 22.03
N TYR A 279 0.67 0.74 20.92
CA TYR A 279 0.21 -0.07 19.80
C TYR A 279 1.07 -1.31 19.71
N ILE A 280 0.42 -2.50 19.76
CA ILE A 280 1.10 -3.78 19.82
C ILE A 280 0.50 -4.72 18.78
N ARG A 281 1.33 -5.29 17.93
CA ARG A 281 0.89 -6.27 16.95
C ARG A 281 0.41 -7.55 17.66
N PRO A 282 -0.62 -8.25 17.15
CA PRO A 282 -1.10 -9.49 17.78
C PRO A 282 -0.05 -10.57 18.00
N TYR A 283 0.96 -10.63 17.13
CA TYR A 283 2.07 -11.59 17.26
C TYR A 283 3.23 -11.10 18.15
N GLU A 284 3.20 -9.83 18.58
CA GLU A 284 4.14 -9.22 19.54
C GLU A 284 3.59 -9.26 20.97
N LEU A 285 2.43 -9.93 21.18
CA LEU A 285 1.86 -10.22 22.50
C LEU A 285 2.01 -11.68 22.83
N THR A 286 2.53 -11.94 24.03
CA THR A 286 2.61 -13.28 24.64
C THR A 286 1.59 -13.41 25.77
N LEU A 287 0.93 -14.57 25.86
CA LEU A 287 0.07 -14.91 26.98
C LEU A 287 0.87 -15.57 28.11
N SER A 288 0.62 -15.15 29.36
CA SER A 288 1.21 -15.72 30.57
C SER A 288 0.16 -16.07 31.60
N ARG A 289 0.44 -17.01 32.48
CA ARG A 289 -0.34 -17.30 33.69
C ARG A 289 0.13 -16.48 34.89
N GLU A 290 1.28 -15.82 34.78
CA GLU A 290 1.88 -14.97 35.79
C GLU A 290 1.74 -13.50 35.42
N SER A 291 1.55 -12.63 36.41
CA SER A 291 1.36 -11.18 36.22
C SER A 291 2.66 -10.41 36.01
N HIS A 292 3.82 -11.07 36.00
CA HIS A 292 5.11 -10.40 35.87
C HIS A 292 5.22 -9.66 34.53
N ASN A 293 5.55 -8.38 34.61
CA ASN A 293 5.71 -7.48 33.44
C ASN A 293 4.52 -7.42 32.48
N ALA A 294 3.33 -7.74 32.98
CA ALA A 294 2.11 -7.70 32.19
C ALA A 294 1.66 -6.27 31.92
N LEU A 295 1.08 -6.04 30.74
CA LEU A 295 0.45 -4.78 30.33
C LEU A 295 -1.04 -4.74 30.64
N ALA A 296 -1.67 -5.90 30.60
CA ALA A 296 -3.10 -6.11 30.85
C ALA A 296 -3.38 -7.55 31.30
N SER A 297 -4.61 -7.82 31.71
CA SER A 297 -5.11 -9.17 31.96
C SER A 297 -6.52 -9.33 31.39
N GLY A 298 -6.92 -10.57 31.12
CA GLY A 298 -8.25 -10.84 30.63
C GLY A 298 -8.59 -12.32 30.62
N THR A 299 -9.77 -12.63 30.08
CA THR A 299 -10.28 -14.00 29.94
C THR A 299 -10.33 -14.37 28.46
N ILE A 300 -9.82 -15.53 28.11
CA ILE A 300 -9.88 -16.05 26.74
C ILE A 300 -11.34 -16.33 26.37
N ARG A 301 -11.82 -15.67 25.30
CA ARG A 301 -13.18 -15.81 24.78
C ARG A 301 -13.26 -16.69 23.55
N HIS A 302 -12.26 -16.58 22.69
CA HIS A 302 -12.24 -17.31 21.42
C HIS A 302 -10.86 -17.85 21.11
N ILE A 303 -10.81 -19.04 20.51
CA ILE A 303 -9.57 -19.66 20.03
C ILE A 303 -9.84 -20.20 18.63
N ASN A 304 -9.12 -19.72 17.64
CA ASN A 304 -9.23 -20.12 16.25
C ASN A 304 -7.88 -20.62 15.73
N ALA A 305 -7.78 -21.93 15.51
CA ALA A 305 -6.56 -22.57 15.03
C ALA A 305 -6.64 -22.80 13.52
N ILE A 306 -5.86 -22.04 12.72
CA ILE A 306 -5.85 -22.13 11.27
C ILE A 306 -4.41 -22.38 10.79
N GLY A 307 -4.17 -23.60 10.30
CA GLY A 307 -2.86 -23.97 9.77
C GLY A 307 -1.78 -23.98 10.85
N PHE A 308 -0.76 -23.13 10.72
CA PHE A 308 0.37 -23.04 11.64
C PHE A 308 0.23 -21.95 12.72
N ILE A 309 -0.82 -21.13 12.65
CA ILE A 309 -1.10 -20.06 13.61
C ILE A 309 -2.38 -20.34 14.40
N VAL A 310 -2.43 -19.81 15.61
CA VAL A 310 -3.61 -19.82 16.48
C VAL A 310 -3.91 -18.38 16.89
N ARG A 311 -5.10 -17.90 16.52
CA ARG A 311 -5.63 -16.60 16.95
C ARG A 311 -6.44 -16.78 18.22
N ILE A 312 -6.13 -15.97 19.22
CA ILE A 312 -6.78 -15.99 20.54
C ILE A 312 -7.34 -14.62 20.82
N GLU A 313 -8.63 -14.53 21.11
CA GLU A 313 -9.27 -13.30 21.54
C GLU A 313 -9.41 -13.31 23.06
N VAL A 314 -8.92 -12.24 23.68
CA VAL A 314 -8.94 -12.03 25.13
C VAL A 314 -9.81 -10.82 25.46
N GLU A 315 -10.86 -11.03 26.24
CA GLU A 315 -11.68 -9.94 26.77
C GLU A 315 -11.01 -9.35 28.01
N SER A 316 -10.79 -8.05 27.99
CA SER A 316 -10.09 -7.31 29.05
C SER A 316 -10.90 -6.09 29.47
N SER A 317 -10.83 -5.73 30.76
CA SER A 317 -11.39 -4.47 31.25
C SER A 317 -10.48 -3.26 30.98
N GLN A 318 -9.28 -3.47 30.46
CA GLN A 318 -8.31 -2.42 30.16
C GLN A 318 -8.40 -1.89 28.73
N THR A 319 -9.22 -2.52 27.89
CA THR A 319 -9.44 -2.12 26.50
C THR A 319 -10.92 -2.13 26.13
N GLU A 320 -11.34 -1.26 25.22
CA GLU A 320 -12.71 -1.22 24.71
C GLU A 320 -13.03 -2.39 23.78
N GLN A 321 -12.02 -2.85 23.04
CA GLN A 321 -12.12 -3.96 22.10
C GLN A 321 -11.42 -5.20 22.65
N PRO A 322 -11.85 -6.42 22.26
CA PRO A 322 -11.11 -7.64 22.57
C PRO A 322 -9.66 -7.54 22.06
N ILE A 323 -8.73 -8.08 22.84
CA ILE A 323 -7.33 -8.10 22.49
C ILE A 323 -7.05 -9.37 21.67
N GLU A 324 -6.48 -9.20 20.49
CA GLU A 324 -6.07 -10.31 19.63
C GLU A 324 -4.62 -10.71 19.90
N VAL A 325 -4.37 -12.01 20.09
CA VAL A 325 -3.02 -12.58 20.24
C VAL A 325 -2.84 -13.68 19.20
N ILE A 326 -1.72 -13.66 18.49
CA ILE A 326 -1.35 -14.66 17.51
C ILE A 326 -0.18 -15.48 18.01
N LEU A 327 -0.41 -16.77 18.22
CA LEU A 327 0.61 -17.74 18.60
C LEU A 327 0.94 -18.69 17.45
N THR A 328 2.15 -19.25 17.47
CA THR A 328 2.41 -20.44 16.66
C THR A 328 1.63 -21.63 17.22
N LYS A 329 1.27 -22.58 16.36
CA LYS A 329 0.59 -23.79 16.79
C LYS A 329 1.40 -24.56 17.85
N GLU A 330 2.72 -24.56 17.75
CA GLU A 330 3.62 -25.17 18.74
C GLU A 330 3.50 -24.51 20.12
N ASN A 331 3.62 -23.18 20.20
CA ASN A 331 3.48 -22.42 21.44
C ASN A 331 2.11 -22.63 22.09
N TYR A 332 1.05 -22.66 21.28
CA TYR A 332 -0.29 -22.92 21.77
C TYR A 332 -0.44 -24.33 22.37
N LEU A 333 0.06 -25.37 21.69
CA LEU A 333 0.01 -26.75 22.18
C LEU A 333 0.81 -26.94 23.47
N ASN A 334 1.96 -26.30 23.60
CA ASN A 334 2.79 -26.35 24.79
C ASN A 334 2.11 -25.64 25.97
N ALA A 335 1.46 -24.52 25.74
CA ALA A 335 0.80 -23.73 26.79
C ALA A 335 -0.56 -24.28 27.24
N GLN A 336 -1.24 -25.06 26.37
CA GLN A 336 -2.54 -25.67 26.62
C GLN A 336 -3.63 -24.69 27.09
N TYR A 337 -3.70 -23.52 26.50
CA TYR A 337 -4.74 -22.54 26.78
C TYR A 337 -6.14 -23.03 26.38
N LYS A 338 -7.14 -22.66 27.20
CA LYS A 338 -8.56 -22.99 26.97
C LYS A 338 -9.43 -21.75 27.04
N ILE A 339 -10.60 -21.82 26.40
CA ILE A 339 -11.64 -20.80 26.55
C ILE A 339 -12.04 -20.75 28.04
N GLY A 340 -12.08 -19.54 28.60
CA GLY A 340 -12.36 -19.28 30.01
C GLY A 340 -11.11 -19.13 30.88
N ASP A 341 -9.92 -19.47 30.38
CA ASP A 341 -8.68 -19.25 31.14
C ASP A 341 -8.45 -17.76 31.36
N HIS A 342 -8.08 -17.39 32.59
CA HIS A 342 -7.59 -16.05 32.91
C HIS A 342 -6.11 -15.95 32.57
N VAL A 343 -5.72 -14.93 31.79
CA VAL A 343 -4.37 -14.76 31.28
C VAL A 343 -3.89 -13.32 31.45
N TYR A 344 -2.57 -13.17 31.49
CA TYR A 344 -1.87 -11.89 31.46
C TYR A 344 -1.22 -11.68 30.08
N LEU A 345 -1.25 -10.44 29.61
CA LEU A 345 -0.71 -10.05 28.30
C LEU A 345 0.62 -9.35 28.51
N VAL A 346 1.65 -9.95 27.97
CA VAL A 346 3.04 -9.46 28.05
C VAL A 346 3.52 -9.08 26.66
N PRO A 347 3.87 -7.82 26.42
CA PRO A 347 4.36 -7.39 25.12
C PRO A 347 5.84 -7.74 24.95
N ASP A 348 6.18 -8.32 23.81
CA ASP A 348 7.57 -8.52 23.38
C ASP A 348 8.13 -7.23 22.77
N LYS A 349 7.27 -6.51 22.03
CA LYS A 349 7.55 -5.21 21.43
C LYS A 349 6.30 -4.33 21.45
N LEU A 350 6.49 -3.01 21.56
CA LEU A 350 5.41 -2.03 21.48
C LEU A 350 5.86 -0.75 20.75
N ASN A 351 4.93 -0.10 20.06
CA ASN A 351 5.10 1.25 19.52
C ASN A 351 4.34 2.23 20.41
N LEU A 352 5.05 3.21 20.99
CA LEU A 352 4.50 4.16 21.93
C LEU A 352 4.37 5.53 21.27
N PHE A 353 3.18 6.10 21.35
CA PHE A 353 2.93 7.49 20.94
C PHE A 353 2.37 8.29 22.12
N GLN A 354 2.92 9.47 22.34
CA GLN A 354 2.45 10.40 23.36
C GLN A 354 1.59 11.49 22.71
N GLU A 355 0.49 11.86 23.36
CA GLU A 355 -0.26 13.02 22.94
C GLU A 355 0.55 14.27 23.26
N MET A 356 1.00 14.99 22.23
CA MET A 356 1.55 16.32 22.45
C MET A 356 0.39 17.24 22.84
N ASN A 357 0.38 17.71 24.08
CA ASN A 357 -0.47 18.84 24.47
C ASN A 357 -0.04 20.06 23.63
N ILE A 358 -0.82 20.38 22.59
CA ILE A 358 -0.70 21.62 21.80
C ILE A 358 -1.39 22.75 22.58
#